data_3da1ad26477c1395bea76a25dffef0f3
#
_entry.id   3da1ad26477c1395bea76a25dffef0f3
#
_cell.length_a   1.000
_cell.length_b   1.000
_cell.length_c   1.000
_cell.angle_alpha   90.00
_cell.angle_beta   90.00
_cell.angle_gamma   90.00
#
_symmetry.space_group_name_H-M   'P 1'
#
loop_
_entity.id
_entity.type
_entity.pdbx_description
1 polymer ?
#
loop_
_entity_poly.entity_id
_entity_poly.type
_entity_poly.pdbx_seq_one_letter_code
_entity_poly.pdbx_strand_id
1 'polypeptide(L)'
;EYLMKLIDLHVHSNASDGSYSPAEVVRLAKAGGLTAMALTDHDTVDGLPEAVAAGEQFGVEIIPGVEISAQFPGGTMHILGLFVDYHNGLLDQRLAVLKQARIDRNPQIITKLNALGIPITMARVEEISGGGQVGRPHIARALMESGRVRDLQEAFNKYLGWRKPGYVSKFRFPPDQALAMIREAKGIPVLAHPFTLNQGSAYALRNLVIELKGQGLAGLEVFYSEHTREQQALYLKLARELDLLITGGSDFHGLNKPEITLGSMPCQDRLTYDLVTALKAWRQREYGLDG
;
A
#
# COMPACT_ATOMS: atom_id res chain seq x y z
N GLU A 1 -15.12 -9.45 -29.78
CA GLU A 1 -14.90 -8.41 -28.75
C GLU A 1 -13.73 -8.83 -27.87
N TYR A 2 -12.59 -8.14 -27.97
CA TYR A 2 -11.50 -8.32 -27.02
C TYR A 2 -11.99 -7.79 -25.66
N LEU A 3 -12.39 -8.68 -24.77
CA LEU A 3 -12.67 -8.33 -23.38
C LEU A 3 -11.41 -7.68 -22.79
N MET A 4 -11.49 -6.41 -22.43
CA MET A 4 -10.39 -5.73 -21.73
C MET A 4 -10.09 -6.47 -20.42
N LYS A 5 -8.87 -6.95 -20.28
CA LYS A 5 -8.39 -7.57 -19.04
C LYS A 5 -8.07 -6.47 -18.03
N LEU A 6 -8.99 -6.26 -17.09
CA LEU A 6 -8.86 -5.26 -16.05
C LEU A 6 -7.99 -5.77 -14.90
N ILE A 7 -7.27 -4.84 -14.26
CA ILE A 7 -6.36 -5.15 -13.16
C ILE A 7 -6.44 -4.10 -12.04
N ASP A 8 -5.87 -4.44 -10.88
CA ASP A 8 -5.61 -3.53 -9.77
C ASP A 8 -4.30 -3.93 -9.08
N LEU A 9 -3.31 -3.04 -9.04
CA LEU A 9 -1.97 -3.37 -8.54
C LEU A 9 -1.68 -2.79 -7.14
N HIS A 10 -2.69 -2.30 -6.44
CA HIS A 10 -2.54 -1.74 -5.10
C HIS A 10 -3.81 -1.99 -4.28
N VAL A 11 -3.80 -3.07 -3.50
CA VAL A 11 -4.98 -3.55 -2.77
C VAL A 11 -4.59 -4.05 -1.39
N HIS A 12 -5.41 -3.74 -0.38
CA HIS A 12 -5.20 -4.15 1.01
C HIS A 12 -6.29 -5.09 1.51
N SER A 13 -5.86 -6.02 2.37
CA SER A 13 -6.73 -6.93 3.12
C SER A 13 -6.67 -6.64 4.62
N ASN A 14 -7.40 -7.42 5.40
CA ASN A 14 -7.33 -7.36 6.85
C ASN A 14 -6.03 -7.96 7.43
N ALA A 15 -5.13 -8.49 6.60
CA ALA A 15 -3.78 -8.81 7.05
C ALA A 15 -3.02 -7.52 7.47
N SER A 16 -3.38 -6.36 6.91
CA SER A 16 -2.92 -5.04 7.37
C SER A 16 -4.08 -4.17 7.87
N ASP A 17 -4.62 -3.32 7.07
CA ASP A 17 -5.64 -2.33 7.47
C ASP A 17 -6.82 -2.21 6.48
N GLY A 18 -6.98 -3.18 5.60
CA GLY A 18 -8.24 -3.41 4.90
C GLY A 18 -9.29 -4.05 5.82
N SER A 19 -10.53 -4.13 5.36
CA SER A 19 -11.66 -4.65 6.14
C SER A 19 -12.10 -6.06 5.76
N TYR A 20 -11.58 -6.60 4.66
CA TYR A 20 -11.94 -7.93 4.14
C TYR A 20 -10.75 -8.87 4.22
N SER A 21 -11.01 -10.17 4.41
CA SER A 21 -9.95 -11.18 4.32
C SER A 21 -9.35 -11.24 2.92
N PRO A 22 -8.13 -11.75 2.75
CA PRO A 22 -7.51 -11.89 1.44
C PRO A 22 -8.39 -12.63 0.44
N ALA A 23 -9.04 -13.73 0.85
CA ALA A 23 -9.95 -14.49 0.00
C ALA A 23 -11.21 -13.71 -0.40
N GLU A 24 -11.77 -12.92 0.52
CA GLU A 24 -12.92 -12.05 0.23
C GLU A 24 -12.54 -10.96 -0.77
N VAL A 25 -11.36 -10.35 -0.64
CA VAL A 25 -10.84 -9.35 -1.59
C VAL A 25 -10.72 -9.95 -2.98
N VAL A 26 -10.15 -11.16 -3.11
CA VAL A 26 -10.04 -11.86 -4.41
C VAL A 26 -11.41 -12.17 -5.00
N ARG A 27 -12.38 -12.60 -4.19
CA ARG A 27 -13.76 -12.82 -4.63
C ARG A 27 -14.41 -11.52 -5.12
N LEU A 28 -14.19 -10.41 -4.43
CA LEU A 28 -14.67 -9.09 -4.86
C LEU A 28 -14.01 -8.64 -6.16
N ALA A 29 -12.70 -8.87 -6.33
CA ALA A 29 -11.97 -8.58 -7.56
C ALA A 29 -12.57 -9.36 -8.75
N LYS A 30 -12.86 -10.67 -8.57
CA LYS A 30 -13.54 -11.47 -9.58
C LYS A 30 -14.91 -10.92 -9.92
N ALA A 31 -15.72 -10.57 -8.92
CA ALA A 31 -17.06 -10.01 -9.13
C ALA A 31 -17.00 -8.64 -9.84
N GLY A 32 -15.94 -7.85 -9.61
CA GLY A 32 -15.65 -6.59 -10.31
C GLY A 32 -15.07 -6.76 -11.72
N GLY A 33 -14.84 -7.98 -12.18
CA GLY A 33 -14.32 -8.29 -13.52
C GLY A 33 -12.81 -8.13 -13.65
N LEU A 34 -12.06 -8.09 -12.54
CA LEU A 34 -10.60 -8.08 -12.59
C LEU A 34 -10.06 -9.45 -13.01
N THR A 35 -9.05 -9.44 -13.86
CA THR A 35 -8.30 -10.63 -14.30
C THR A 35 -7.03 -10.83 -13.49
N ALA A 36 -6.46 -9.76 -12.94
CA ALA A 36 -5.31 -9.79 -12.06
C ALA A 36 -5.39 -8.70 -11.00
N MET A 37 -4.81 -8.96 -9.82
CA MET A 37 -4.63 -7.97 -8.77
C MET A 37 -3.34 -8.22 -7.99
N ALA A 38 -2.73 -7.16 -7.45
CA ALA A 38 -1.67 -7.29 -6.47
C ALA A 38 -2.25 -7.07 -5.06
N LEU A 39 -2.02 -8.04 -4.16
CA LEU A 39 -2.26 -7.81 -2.74
C LEU A 39 -0.98 -7.22 -2.14
N THR A 40 -1.09 -6.01 -1.58
CA THR A 40 0.05 -5.17 -1.18
C THR A 40 -0.09 -4.67 0.26
N ASP A 41 -0.44 -5.54 1.18
CA ASP A 41 -0.65 -5.21 2.58
C ASP A 41 0.54 -4.47 3.20
N HIS A 42 0.26 -3.52 4.08
CA HIS A 42 1.28 -2.68 4.74
C HIS A 42 2.22 -3.47 5.64
N ASP A 43 3.51 -3.46 5.31
CA ASP A 43 4.62 -4.04 6.08
C ASP A 43 4.41 -5.53 6.42
N THR A 44 3.62 -6.28 5.62
CA THR A 44 3.36 -7.71 5.82
C THR A 44 3.06 -8.43 4.50
N VAL A 45 3.37 -9.71 4.46
CA VAL A 45 3.03 -10.65 3.38
C VAL A 45 2.13 -11.80 3.86
N ASP A 46 1.63 -11.71 5.09
CA ASP A 46 0.90 -12.81 5.74
C ASP A 46 -0.42 -13.16 5.03
N GLY A 47 -1.03 -12.20 4.31
CA GLY A 47 -2.24 -12.42 3.52
C GLY A 47 -2.02 -13.13 2.18
N LEU A 48 -0.78 -13.20 1.69
CA LEU A 48 -0.49 -13.70 0.36
C LEU A 48 -0.81 -15.19 0.15
N PRO A 49 -0.51 -16.12 1.09
CA PRO A 49 -0.87 -17.53 0.89
C PRO A 49 -2.38 -17.73 0.68
N GLU A 50 -3.21 -17.05 1.46
CA GLU A 50 -4.68 -17.11 1.31
C GLU A 50 -5.14 -16.47 -0.01
N ALA A 51 -4.58 -15.30 -0.37
CA ALA A 51 -4.94 -14.63 -1.62
C ALA A 51 -4.58 -15.48 -2.85
N VAL A 52 -3.39 -16.10 -2.87
CA VAL A 52 -2.93 -16.96 -3.96
C VAL A 52 -3.86 -18.16 -4.14
N ALA A 53 -4.18 -18.85 -3.03
CA ALA A 53 -5.11 -19.99 -3.07
C ALA A 53 -6.51 -19.57 -3.56
N ALA A 54 -7.00 -18.42 -3.13
CA ALA A 54 -8.28 -17.87 -3.61
C ALA A 54 -8.20 -17.46 -5.09
N GLY A 55 -7.06 -16.93 -5.54
CA GLY A 55 -6.80 -16.58 -6.93
C GLY A 55 -6.93 -17.79 -7.87
N GLU A 56 -6.33 -18.91 -7.48
CA GLU A 56 -6.47 -20.18 -8.19
C GLU A 56 -7.93 -20.65 -8.23
N GLN A 57 -8.64 -20.56 -7.11
CA GLN A 57 -10.03 -20.96 -7.00
C GLN A 57 -10.98 -20.12 -7.87
N PHE A 58 -10.81 -18.79 -7.87
CA PHE A 58 -11.71 -17.86 -8.57
C PHE A 58 -11.26 -17.48 -9.97
N GLY A 59 -10.05 -17.89 -10.39
CA GLY A 59 -9.49 -17.55 -11.69
C GLY A 59 -9.15 -16.06 -11.80
N VAL A 60 -8.50 -15.52 -10.77
CA VAL A 60 -7.88 -14.19 -10.73
C VAL A 60 -6.39 -14.36 -10.50
N GLU A 61 -5.55 -13.81 -11.37
CA GLU A 61 -4.11 -13.84 -11.18
C GLU A 61 -3.74 -12.96 -10.00
N ILE A 62 -3.05 -13.53 -8.99
CA ILE A 62 -2.56 -12.79 -7.84
C ILE A 62 -1.08 -12.48 -8.03
N ILE A 63 -0.77 -11.21 -8.04
CA ILE A 63 0.60 -10.70 -8.03
C ILE A 63 1.02 -10.54 -6.57
N PRO A 64 1.96 -11.36 -6.07
CA PRO A 64 2.44 -11.23 -4.70
C PRO A 64 3.07 -9.85 -4.49
N GLY A 65 2.57 -9.10 -3.51
CA GLY A 65 3.03 -7.76 -3.24
C GLY A 65 3.16 -7.45 -1.76
N VAL A 66 3.71 -6.30 -1.48
CA VAL A 66 3.82 -5.68 -0.15
C VAL A 66 3.92 -4.17 -0.32
N GLU A 67 3.36 -3.40 0.60
CA GLU A 67 3.58 -1.96 0.68
C GLU A 67 4.45 -1.63 1.89
N ILE A 68 5.72 -1.26 1.65
CA ILE A 68 6.69 -0.96 2.71
C ILE A 68 6.61 0.51 3.08
N SER A 69 6.40 0.78 4.39
CA SER A 69 6.50 2.12 4.95
C SER A 69 7.98 2.52 5.08
N ALA A 70 8.46 3.46 4.26
CA ALA A 70 9.83 3.97 4.31
C ALA A 70 9.93 5.26 5.15
N GLN A 71 11.13 5.54 5.67
CA GLN A 71 11.41 6.79 6.37
C GLN A 71 11.44 7.96 5.38
N PHE A 72 10.69 9.01 5.68
CA PHE A 72 10.71 10.22 4.88
C PHE A 72 10.36 11.45 5.74
N PRO A 73 11.14 12.54 5.68
CA PRO A 73 10.96 13.68 6.58
C PRO A 73 9.83 14.62 6.18
N GLY A 74 9.43 14.65 4.92
CA GLY A 74 8.51 15.66 4.37
C GLY A 74 7.06 15.21 4.24
N GLY A 75 6.78 13.91 4.39
CA GLY A 75 5.45 13.36 4.16
C GLY A 75 5.39 11.88 4.49
N THR A 76 4.57 11.15 3.75
CA THR A 76 4.52 9.68 3.82
C THR A 76 5.14 9.09 2.56
N MET A 77 6.14 8.22 2.73
CA MET A 77 6.73 7.47 1.64
C MET A 77 6.38 6.00 1.80
N HIS A 78 5.72 5.47 0.79
CA HIS A 78 5.48 4.04 0.66
C HIS A 78 6.11 3.52 -0.64
N ILE A 79 6.62 2.31 -0.58
CA ILE A 79 7.23 1.63 -1.71
C ILE A 79 6.53 0.28 -1.88
N LEU A 80 5.84 0.11 -3.01
CA LEU A 80 5.28 -1.19 -3.37
C LEU A 80 6.41 -2.11 -3.82
N GLY A 81 6.40 -3.33 -3.33
CA GLY A 81 7.12 -4.45 -3.91
C GLY A 81 6.13 -5.30 -4.67
N LEU A 82 6.23 -5.36 -6.00
CA LEU A 82 5.38 -6.22 -6.82
C LEU A 82 6.15 -7.47 -7.24
N PHE A 83 5.49 -8.62 -7.35
CA PHE A 83 6.10 -9.92 -7.65
C PHE A 83 7.18 -10.35 -6.64
N VAL A 84 7.02 -10.01 -5.36
CA VAL A 84 7.98 -10.42 -4.33
C VAL A 84 7.95 -11.93 -4.11
N ASP A 85 9.11 -12.53 -3.89
CA ASP A 85 9.19 -13.86 -3.30
C ASP A 85 8.86 -13.76 -1.81
N TYR A 86 7.60 -14.01 -1.47
CA TYR A 86 7.10 -13.92 -0.10
C TYR A 86 7.53 -15.09 0.80
N HIS A 87 8.27 -16.06 0.26
CA HIS A 87 8.97 -17.09 1.02
C HIS A 87 10.42 -16.69 1.33
N ASN A 88 10.87 -15.51 0.90
CA ASN A 88 12.22 -15.02 1.13
C ASN A 88 12.45 -14.71 2.62
N GLY A 89 13.32 -15.47 3.26
CA GLY A 89 13.57 -15.35 4.70
C GLY A 89 14.17 -14.00 5.14
N LEU A 90 14.91 -13.29 4.27
CA LEU A 90 15.41 -11.94 4.58
C LEU A 90 14.29 -10.91 4.55
N LEU A 91 13.38 -11.01 3.59
CA LEU A 91 12.19 -10.16 3.54
C LEU A 91 11.36 -10.34 4.82
N ASP A 92 11.09 -11.61 5.21
CA ASP A 92 10.32 -11.92 6.41
C ASP A 92 10.96 -11.34 7.68
N GLN A 93 12.28 -11.52 7.87
CA GLN A 93 13.01 -10.95 9.00
C GLN A 93 12.91 -9.43 9.08
N ARG A 94 12.99 -8.72 7.96
CA ARG A 94 12.90 -7.26 7.92
C ARG A 94 11.46 -6.79 8.13
N LEU A 95 10.48 -7.48 7.58
CA LEU A 95 9.06 -7.20 7.85
C LEU A 95 8.71 -7.43 9.32
N ALA A 96 9.30 -8.45 9.98
CA ALA A 96 9.15 -8.67 11.41
C ALA A 96 9.59 -7.45 12.24
N VAL A 97 10.66 -6.75 11.86
CA VAL A 97 11.10 -5.50 12.52
C VAL A 97 10.03 -4.41 12.39
N LEU A 98 9.43 -4.26 11.21
CA LEU A 98 8.36 -3.26 10.97
C LEU A 98 7.07 -3.61 11.72
N LYS A 99 6.71 -4.90 11.79
CA LYS A 99 5.60 -5.41 12.60
C LYS A 99 5.81 -5.11 14.08
N GLN A 100 7.01 -5.42 14.62
CA GLN A 100 7.35 -5.14 16.01
C GLN A 100 7.26 -3.63 16.31
N ALA A 101 7.77 -2.78 15.42
CA ALA A 101 7.65 -1.33 15.58
C ALA A 101 6.20 -0.82 15.65
N ARG A 102 5.24 -1.52 15.02
CA ARG A 102 3.80 -1.21 15.17
C ARG A 102 3.27 -1.69 16.52
N ILE A 103 3.64 -2.90 16.94
CA ILE A 103 3.27 -3.45 18.25
C ILE A 103 3.72 -2.54 19.38
N ASP A 104 4.95 -2.03 19.32
CA ASP A 104 5.53 -1.14 20.32
C ASP A 104 4.89 0.26 20.33
N ARG A 105 4.49 0.75 19.15
CA ARG A 105 3.91 2.10 18.99
C ARG A 105 2.47 2.17 19.45
N ASN A 106 1.64 1.17 19.12
CA ASN A 106 0.19 1.28 19.26
C ASN A 106 -0.26 1.52 20.71
N PRO A 107 0.27 0.81 21.74
CA PRO A 107 -0.05 1.13 23.14
C PRO A 107 0.29 2.55 23.56
N GLN A 108 1.36 3.14 22.99
CA GLN A 108 1.75 4.50 23.27
C GLN A 108 0.74 5.51 22.71
N ILE A 109 0.16 5.24 21.52
CA ILE A 109 -0.95 6.05 20.98
C ILE A 109 -2.16 5.98 21.91
N ILE A 110 -2.54 4.77 22.35
CA ILE A 110 -3.67 4.57 23.27
C ILE A 110 -3.45 5.33 24.58
N THR A 111 -2.24 5.24 25.16
CA THR A 111 -1.89 6.00 26.37
C THR A 111 -2.07 7.50 26.18
N LYS A 112 -1.62 8.07 25.05
CA LYS A 112 -1.81 9.49 24.73
C LYS A 112 -3.28 9.86 24.57
N LEU A 113 -4.07 9.04 23.89
CA LEU A 113 -5.50 9.28 23.72
C LEU A 113 -6.25 9.24 25.05
N ASN A 114 -5.91 8.28 25.91
CA ASN A 114 -6.48 8.17 27.25
C ASN A 114 -6.15 9.40 28.12
N ALA A 115 -4.93 9.94 28.01
CA ALA A 115 -4.53 11.18 28.71
C ALA A 115 -5.33 12.41 28.21
N LEU A 116 -5.91 12.35 27.00
CA LEU A 116 -6.82 13.38 26.49
C LEU A 116 -8.29 13.15 26.89
N GLY A 117 -8.56 12.20 27.78
CA GLY A 117 -9.92 11.84 28.20
C GLY A 117 -10.70 11.02 27.16
N ILE A 118 -10.01 10.31 26.29
CA ILE A 118 -10.63 9.45 25.27
C ILE A 118 -10.38 7.98 25.66
N PRO A 119 -11.36 7.27 26.27
CA PRO A 119 -11.17 5.94 26.85
C PRO A 119 -11.20 4.87 25.75
N ILE A 120 -10.08 4.64 25.07
CA ILE A 120 -9.90 3.57 24.10
C ILE A 120 -8.96 2.51 24.69
N THR A 121 -9.21 1.24 24.40
CA THR A 121 -8.36 0.12 24.84
C THR A 121 -7.70 -0.58 23.65
N MET A 122 -6.52 -1.16 23.88
CA MET A 122 -5.86 -2.01 22.88
C MET A 122 -6.73 -3.20 22.49
N ALA A 123 -7.38 -3.85 23.46
CA ALA A 123 -8.27 -4.99 23.20
C ALA A 123 -9.36 -4.63 22.17
N ARG A 124 -9.99 -3.45 22.31
CA ARG A 124 -10.99 -3.03 21.32
C ARG A 124 -10.39 -2.79 19.94
N VAL A 125 -9.19 -2.20 19.88
CA VAL A 125 -8.51 -1.96 18.59
C VAL A 125 -8.09 -3.28 17.93
N GLU A 126 -7.68 -4.28 18.71
CA GLU A 126 -7.36 -5.63 18.24
C GLU A 126 -8.61 -6.37 17.72
N GLU A 127 -9.76 -6.24 18.39
CA GLU A 127 -11.03 -6.76 17.88
C GLU A 127 -11.40 -6.11 16.52
N ILE A 128 -11.20 -4.80 16.38
CA ILE A 128 -11.48 -4.08 15.14
C ILE A 128 -10.55 -4.54 14.00
N SER A 129 -9.30 -4.90 14.32
CA SER A 129 -8.35 -5.40 13.30
C SER A 129 -8.69 -6.81 12.80
N GLY A 130 -9.55 -7.54 13.50
CA GLY A 130 -9.95 -8.88 13.09
C GLY A 130 -8.82 -9.91 13.08
N GLY A 131 -7.78 -9.72 13.88
CA GLY A 131 -6.62 -10.62 13.97
C GLY A 131 -5.46 -10.29 13.03
N GLY A 132 -5.62 -9.30 12.17
CA GLY A 132 -4.53 -8.78 11.33
C GLY A 132 -3.64 -7.78 12.07
N GLN A 133 -2.68 -7.21 11.33
CA GLN A 133 -1.75 -6.24 11.88
C GLN A 133 -2.45 -4.93 12.27
N VAL A 134 -2.42 -4.56 13.54
CA VAL A 134 -3.03 -3.32 14.02
C VAL A 134 -2.30 -2.08 13.45
N GLY A 135 -3.05 -1.24 12.76
CA GLY A 135 -2.62 0.05 12.23
C GLY A 135 -3.36 1.25 12.85
N ARG A 136 -2.94 2.47 12.51
CA ARG A 136 -3.66 3.70 12.90
C ARG A 136 -5.10 3.77 12.39
N PRO A 137 -5.47 3.22 11.20
CA PRO A 137 -6.87 3.16 10.78
C PRO A 137 -7.77 2.41 11.76
N HIS A 138 -7.30 1.31 12.40
CA HIS A 138 -8.07 0.61 13.43
C HIS A 138 -8.28 1.46 14.68
N ILE A 139 -7.25 2.22 15.10
CA ILE A 139 -7.39 3.19 16.22
C ILE A 139 -8.34 4.32 15.83
N ALA A 140 -8.28 4.81 14.58
CA ALA A 140 -9.22 5.80 14.07
C ALA A 140 -10.66 5.29 14.10
N ARG A 141 -10.87 4.02 13.77
CA ARG A 141 -12.18 3.37 13.84
C ARG A 141 -12.70 3.26 15.28
N ALA A 142 -11.83 2.93 16.24
CA ALA A 142 -12.19 2.95 17.65
C ALA A 142 -12.57 4.38 18.13
N LEU A 143 -11.92 5.43 17.61
CA LEU A 143 -12.30 6.82 17.85
C LEU A 143 -13.69 7.16 17.29
N MET A 144 -14.04 6.64 16.12
CA MET A 144 -15.37 6.81 15.52
C MET A 144 -16.44 6.11 16.38
N GLU A 145 -16.21 4.85 16.76
CA GLU A 145 -17.12 4.09 17.60
C GLU A 145 -17.37 4.76 18.96
N SER A 146 -16.36 5.43 19.50
CA SER A 146 -16.49 6.20 20.75
C SER A 146 -17.22 7.55 20.58
N GLY A 147 -17.63 7.89 19.36
CA GLY A 147 -18.32 9.15 19.04
C GLY A 147 -17.42 10.39 19.08
N ARG A 148 -16.11 10.23 19.15
CA ARG A 148 -15.15 11.36 19.24
C ARG A 148 -14.84 12.00 17.89
N VAL A 149 -15.04 11.28 16.80
CA VAL A 149 -14.86 11.73 15.42
C VAL A 149 -15.97 11.13 14.55
N ARG A 150 -16.28 11.77 13.43
CA ARG A 150 -17.32 11.37 12.49
C ARG A 150 -16.82 10.34 11.47
N ASP A 151 -15.55 10.47 11.09
CA ASP A 151 -14.93 9.69 10.04
C ASP A 151 -13.42 9.49 10.32
N LEU A 152 -12.79 8.63 9.53
CA LEU A 152 -11.37 8.34 9.64
C LEU A 152 -10.50 9.57 9.38
N GLN A 153 -10.88 10.41 8.40
CA GLN A 153 -10.12 11.61 8.06
C GLN A 153 -10.10 12.61 9.24
N GLU A 154 -11.22 12.77 9.94
CA GLU A 154 -11.29 13.60 11.14
C GLU A 154 -10.42 13.03 12.26
N ALA A 155 -10.36 11.70 12.43
CA ALA A 155 -9.47 11.06 13.40
C ALA A 155 -7.99 11.38 13.14
N PHE A 156 -7.56 11.29 11.87
CA PHE A 156 -6.21 11.67 11.50
C PHE A 156 -5.94 13.15 11.66
N ASN A 157 -6.88 14.01 11.26
CA ASN A 157 -6.74 15.46 11.33
C ASN A 157 -6.67 15.98 12.77
N LYS A 158 -7.41 15.35 13.70
CA LYS A 158 -7.48 15.81 15.11
C LYS A 158 -6.46 15.12 16.01
N TYR A 159 -6.21 13.81 15.82
CA TYR A 159 -5.51 13.01 16.82
C TYR A 159 -4.31 12.22 16.30
N LEU A 160 -4.39 11.55 15.14
CA LEU A 160 -3.46 10.49 14.74
C LEU A 160 -2.43 10.90 13.69
N GLY A 161 -2.67 12.03 13.00
CA GLY A 161 -1.78 12.54 11.94
C GLY A 161 -0.48 13.11 12.50
N TRP A 162 0.44 13.46 11.61
CA TRP A 162 1.71 14.08 11.97
C TRP A 162 1.51 15.31 12.87
N ARG A 163 2.29 15.38 13.95
CA ARG A 163 2.23 16.45 14.98
C ARG A 163 0.88 16.58 15.71
N LYS A 164 -0.03 15.62 15.60
CA LYS A 164 -1.28 15.63 16.37
C LYS A 164 -1.07 15.01 17.75
N PRO A 165 -1.96 15.30 18.74
CA PRO A 165 -1.75 14.92 20.14
C PRO A 165 -1.54 13.43 20.39
N GLY A 166 -2.21 12.56 19.62
CA GLY A 166 -2.06 11.11 19.70
C GLY A 166 -0.94 10.55 18.82
N TYR A 167 -0.24 11.40 18.05
CA TYR A 167 0.81 10.90 17.16
C TYR A 167 1.99 10.33 17.95
N VAL A 168 2.41 9.13 17.51
CA VAL A 168 3.67 8.47 17.92
C VAL A 168 4.36 7.99 16.65
N SER A 169 5.64 8.30 16.50
CA SER A 169 6.45 7.75 15.40
C SER A 169 6.71 6.26 15.61
N LYS A 170 6.94 5.54 14.51
CA LYS A 170 7.45 4.16 14.56
C LYS A 170 8.76 4.08 13.80
N PHE A 171 9.53 3.03 14.04
CA PHE A 171 10.68 2.71 13.19
C PHE A 171 10.21 2.49 11.74
N ARG A 172 11.01 2.96 10.80
CA ARG A 172 10.90 2.69 9.36
C ARG A 172 12.30 2.57 8.80
N PHE A 173 12.48 1.70 7.84
CA PHE A 173 13.73 1.64 7.08
C PHE A 173 13.91 2.89 6.21
N PRO A 174 15.15 3.39 6.03
CA PRO A 174 15.46 4.37 5.00
C PRO A 174 15.05 3.88 3.60
N PRO A 175 14.79 4.77 2.64
CA PRO A 175 14.32 4.38 1.32
C PRO A 175 15.23 3.38 0.59
N ASP A 176 16.55 3.56 0.64
CA ASP A 176 17.54 2.66 0.06
C ASP A 176 17.44 1.23 0.60
N GLN A 177 17.23 1.09 1.92
CA GLN A 177 17.02 -0.21 2.54
C GLN A 177 15.67 -0.83 2.18
N ALA A 178 14.60 -0.03 2.12
CA ALA A 178 13.29 -0.52 1.69
C ALA A 178 13.30 -1.00 0.23
N LEU A 179 13.99 -0.27 -0.66
CA LEU A 179 14.21 -0.67 -2.04
C LEU A 179 15.03 -1.97 -2.14
N ALA A 180 16.10 -2.07 -1.34
CA ALA A 180 16.93 -3.26 -1.29
C ALA A 180 16.16 -4.50 -0.82
N MET A 181 15.30 -4.38 0.22
CA MET A 181 14.45 -5.46 0.71
C MET A 181 13.59 -6.07 -0.41
N ILE A 182 12.97 -5.22 -1.22
CA ILE A 182 12.12 -5.64 -2.33
C ILE A 182 12.96 -6.33 -3.41
N ARG A 183 14.11 -5.77 -3.78
CA ARG A 183 14.99 -6.33 -4.81
C ARG A 183 15.62 -7.65 -4.39
N GLU A 184 16.01 -7.80 -3.13
CA GLU A 184 16.52 -9.05 -2.56
C GLU A 184 15.46 -10.17 -2.60
N ALA A 185 14.18 -9.80 -2.44
CA ALA A 185 13.04 -10.71 -2.64
C ALA A 185 12.61 -10.83 -4.11
N LYS A 186 13.45 -10.44 -5.09
CA LYS A 186 13.17 -10.50 -6.53
C LYS A 186 11.89 -9.77 -6.96
N GLY A 187 11.47 -8.80 -6.15
CA GLY A 187 10.32 -7.94 -6.44
C GLY A 187 10.71 -6.71 -7.26
N ILE A 188 9.70 -6.01 -7.73
CA ILE A 188 9.80 -4.76 -8.49
C ILE A 188 9.47 -3.60 -7.55
N PRO A 189 10.45 -2.73 -7.18
CA PRO A 189 10.18 -1.59 -6.32
C PRO A 189 9.49 -0.46 -7.08
N VAL A 190 8.34 -0.02 -6.59
CA VAL A 190 7.51 1.03 -7.18
C VAL A 190 7.21 2.10 -6.13
N LEU A 191 7.45 3.37 -6.43
CA LEU A 191 7.05 4.46 -5.55
C LEU A 191 5.53 4.63 -5.59
N ALA A 192 4.87 4.38 -4.46
CA ALA A 192 3.42 4.47 -4.32
C ALA A 192 2.96 5.93 -4.18
N HIS A 193 1.76 6.25 -4.71
CA HIS A 193 1.02 7.51 -4.55
C HIS A 193 1.91 8.74 -4.23
N PRO A 194 2.73 9.23 -5.19
CA PRO A 194 3.78 10.25 -4.95
C PRO A 194 3.28 11.57 -4.34
N PHE A 195 1.99 11.87 -4.43
CA PHE A 195 1.42 13.10 -3.86
C PHE A 195 1.55 13.15 -2.33
N THR A 196 1.60 12.00 -1.64
CA THR A 196 1.74 11.90 -0.19
C THR A 196 3.12 12.34 0.33
N LEU A 197 4.10 12.47 -0.57
CA LEU A 197 5.42 12.99 -0.26
C LEU A 197 5.42 14.50 0.04
N ASN A 198 4.32 15.20 -0.31
CA ASN A 198 4.18 16.65 -0.10
C ASN A 198 5.36 17.47 -0.67
N GLN A 199 5.86 17.05 -1.84
CA GLN A 199 6.94 17.79 -2.52
C GLN A 199 6.40 19.12 -3.04
N GLY A 200 7.02 20.22 -2.61
CA GLY A 200 6.55 21.58 -2.92
C GLY A 200 6.62 21.96 -4.40
N SER A 201 7.25 21.16 -5.26
CA SER A 201 7.33 21.39 -6.70
C SER A 201 7.60 20.12 -7.50
N ALA A 202 7.24 20.13 -8.78
CA ALA A 202 7.57 19.07 -9.73
C ALA A 202 9.10 18.84 -9.85
N TYR A 203 9.89 19.90 -9.71
CA TYR A 203 11.36 19.82 -9.73
C TYR A 203 11.89 19.04 -8.51
N ALA A 204 11.38 19.32 -7.31
CA ALA A 204 11.77 18.61 -6.10
C ALA A 204 11.38 17.12 -6.17
N LEU A 205 10.17 16.81 -6.64
CA LEU A 205 9.74 15.44 -6.87
C LEU A 205 10.64 14.72 -7.88
N ARG A 206 10.96 15.37 -9.00
CA ARG A 206 11.82 14.79 -10.03
C ARG A 206 13.21 14.42 -9.47
N ASN A 207 13.83 15.31 -8.71
CA ASN A 207 15.13 15.05 -8.10
C ASN A 207 15.10 13.89 -7.12
N LEU A 208 14.06 13.83 -6.27
CA LEU A 208 13.84 12.71 -5.36
C LEU A 208 13.67 11.38 -6.13
N VAL A 209 12.88 11.36 -7.20
CA VAL A 209 12.69 10.13 -8.00
C VAL A 209 13.99 9.71 -8.71
N ILE A 210 14.83 10.66 -9.16
CA ILE A 210 16.15 10.35 -9.69
C ILE A 210 17.05 9.71 -8.63
N GLU A 211 17.04 10.25 -7.41
CA GLU A 211 17.79 9.68 -6.29
C GLU A 211 17.31 8.25 -5.99
N LEU A 212 16.00 8.04 -5.83
CA LEU A 212 15.42 6.72 -5.60
C LEU A 212 15.72 5.74 -6.74
N LYS A 213 15.68 6.20 -8.00
CA LYS A 213 16.09 5.37 -9.15
C LYS A 213 17.55 4.93 -9.03
N GLY A 214 18.45 5.82 -8.63
CA GLY A 214 19.84 5.49 -8.34
C GLY A 214 20.01 4.46 -7.21
N GLN A 215 19.05 4.37 -6.30
CA GLN A 215 19.00 3.41 -5.21
C GLN A 215 18.26 2.10 -5.58
N GLY A 216 17.71 2.02 -6.79
CA GLY A 216 17.09 0.79 -7.31
C GLY A 216 15.57 0.85 -7.51
N LEU A 217 14.93 2.01 -7.43
CA LEU A 217 13.52 2.18 -7.80
C LEU A 217 13.33 1.83 -9.29
N ALA A 218 12.33 1.01 -9.59
CA ALA A 218 12.05 0.53 -10.94
C ALA A 218 10.76 1.09 -11.53
N GLY A 219 9.82 1.56 -10.72
CA GLY A 219 8.52 2.02 -11.19
C GLY A 219 7.94 3.18 -10.38
N LEU A 220 6.89 3.76 -10.93
CA LEU A 220 6.14 4.87 -10.35
C LEU A 220 4.64 4.55 -10.45
N GLU A 221 3.91 4.69 -9.36
CA GLU A 221 2.45 4.61 -9.38
C GLU A 221 1.87 5.90 -9.97
N VAL A 222 1.43 5.81 -11.21
CA VAL A 222 0.89 6.95 -11.97
C VAL A 222 -0.62 7.05 -11.78
N PHE A 223 -1.30 5.93 -11.91
CA PHE A 223 -2.74 5.85 -11.79
C PHE A 223 -3.13 5.42 -10.39
N TYR A 224 -3.79 6.31 -9.67
CA TYR A 224 -4.18 6.10 -8.28
C TYR A 224 -5.51 6.77 -8.00
N SER A 225 -6.33 6.16 -7.15
CA SER A 225 -7.71 6.57 -6.91
C SER A 225 -7.88 8.04 -6.46
N GLU A 226 -6.90 8.60 -5.78
CA GLU A 226 -6.95 9.97 -5.26
C GLU A 226 -6.03 10.95 -6.05
N HIS A 227 -5.38 10.53 -7.15
CA HIS A 227 -4.62 11.45 -8.00
C HIS A 227 -5.53 12.33 -8.84
N THR A 228 -5.23 13.63 -8.89
CA THR A 228 -5.84 14.52 -9.87
C THR A 228 -5.33 14.24 -11.29
N ARG A 229 -6.03 14.75 -12.30
CA ARG A 229 -5.58 14.62 -13.70
C ARG A 229 -4.22 15.25 -13.93
N GLU A 230 -3.96 16.38 -13.29
CA GLU A 230 -2.67 17.10 -13.37
C GLU A 230 -1.56 16.27 -12.74
N GLN A 231 -1.82 15.62 -11.60
CA GLN A 231 -0.87 14.73 -10.95
C GLN A 231 -0.58 13.51 -11.82
N GLN A 232 -1.61 12.86 -12.38
CA GLN A 232 -1.42 11.73 -13.30
C GLN A 232 -0.58 12.12 -14.51
N ALA A 233 -0.87 13.27 -15.12
CA ALA A 233 -0.10 13.77 -16.28
C ALA A 233 1.36 14.04 -15.89
N LEU A 234 1.60 14.64 -14.73
CA LEU A 234 2.94 14.91 -14.22
C LEU A 234 3.72 13.60 -13.98
N TYR A 235 3.10 12.63 -13.29
CA TYR A 235 3.76 11.37 -12.95
C TYR A 235 3.98 10.50 -14.19
N LEU A 236 3.05 10.51 -15.13
CA LEU A 236 3.21 9.81 -16.41
C LEU A 236 4.39 10.38 -17.22
N LYS A 237 4.48 11.70 -17.28
CA LYS A 237 5.61 12.39 -17.93
C LYS A 237 6.92 12.02 -17.23
N LEU A 238 6.96 12.08 -15.92
CA LEU A 238 8.14 11.77 -15.10
C LEU A 238 8.60 10.31 -15.28
N ALA A 239 7.65 9.35 -15.25
CA ALA A 239 7.95 7.95 -15.47
C ALA A 239 8.56 7.70 -16.86
N ARG A 240 8.02 8.33 -17.90
CA ARG A 240 8.54 8.21 -19.27
C ARG A 240 9.93 8.85 -19.42
N GLU A 241 10.13 10.05 -18.88
CA GLU A 241 11.43 10.76 -18.94
C GLU A 241 12.55 10.00 -18.22
N LEU A 242 12.20 9.30 -17.15
CA LEU A 242 13.15 8.56 -16.34
C LEU A 242 13.19 7.04 -16.63
N ASP A 243 12.52 6.59 -17.70
CA ASP A 243 12.43 5.17 -18.05
C ASP A 243 12.07 4.30 -16.83
N LEU A 244 10.99 4.66 -16.15
CA LEU A 244 10.40 3.91 -15.06
C LEU A 244 9.16 3.16 -15.53
N LEU A 245 8.92 1.99 -14.95
CA LEU A 245 7.68 1.26 -15.12
C LEU A 245 6.51 2.09 -14.62
N ILE A 246 5.38 1.99 -15.32
CA ILE A 246 4.13 2.66 -14.97
C ILE A 246 3.25 1.64 -14.28
N THR A 247 2.72 1.99 -13.12
CA THR A 247 1.74 1.17 -12.40
C THR A 247 0.53 2.01 -11.99
N GLY A 248 -0.42 1.33 -11.38
CA GLY A 248 -1.56 1.99 -10.76
C GLY A 248 -2.41 0.99 -9.99
N GLY A 249 -3.19 1.51 -9.06
CA GLY A 249 -4.09 0.74 -8.24
C GLY A 249 -5.08 1.61 -7.50
N SER A 250 -6.12 0.97 -6.98
CA SER A 250 -7.18 1.67 -6.27
C SER A 250 -6.81 2.07 -4.85
N ASP A 251 -5.85 1.38 -4.24
CA ASP A 251 -5.57 1.44 -2.80
C ASP A 251 -6.82 1.08 -1.97
N PHE A 252 -7.50 0.03 -2.43
CA PHE A 252 -8.73 -0.46 -1.83
C PHE A 252 -8.50 -0.95 -0.40
N HIS A 253 -9.34 -0.47 0.53
CA HIS A 253 -9.33 -0.86 1.93
C HIS A 253 -10.71 -1.35 2.43
N GLY A 254 -11.62 -1.59 1.49
CA GLY A 254 -12.99 -2.01 1.81
C GLY A 254 -13.77 -0.95 2.59
N LEU A 255 -14.38 -1.36 3.69
CA LEU A 255 -15.21 -0.46 4.52
C LEU A 255 -14.41 0.66 5.21
N ASN A 256 -13.09 0.61 5.19
CA ASN A 256 -12.22 1.66 5.74
C ASN A 256 -12.05 2.84 4.77
N LYS A 257 -12.28 2.61 3.47
CA LYS A 257 -12.38 3.62 2.41
C LYS A 257 -13.58 3.27 1.51
N PRO A 258 -14.82 3.47 1.96
CA PRO A 258 -16.03 2.98 1.29
C PRO A 258 -16.28 3.63 -0.09
N GLU A 259 -15.67 4.79 -0.35
CA GLU A 259 -15.72 5.48 -1.63
C GLU A 259 -14.81 4.86 -2.70
N ILE A 260 -13.87 4.02 -2.31
CA ILE A 260 -12.92 3.36 -3.22
C ILE A 260 -13.41 1.94 -3.52
N THR A 261 -13.53 1.61 -4.78
CA THR A 261 -13.86 0.26 -5.25
C THR A 261 -12.71 -0.35 -6.03
N LEU A 262 -12.57 -1.68 -5.97
CA LEU A 262 -11.54 -2.42 -6.69
C LEU A 262 -11.54 -2.09 -8.20
N GLY A 263 -10.37 -1.81 -8.75
CA GLY A 263 -10.18 -1.48 -10.16
C GLY A 263 -10.73 -0.11 -10.56
N SER A 264 -11.21 0.69 -9.62
CA SER A 264 -11.76 2.04 -9.88
C SER A 264 -10.64 3.08 -9.86
N MET A 265 -10.58 3.85 -10.95
CA MET A 265 -9.64 4.97 -11.11
C MET A 265 -10.42 6.27 -11.30
N PRO A 266 -9.82 7.43 -10.96
CA PRO A 266 -10.38 8.73 -11.29
C PRO A 266 -10.69 8.83 -12.79
N CYS A 267 -11.76 9.55 -13.13
CA CYS A 267 -12.10 9.84 -14.53
C CYS A 267 -12.52 8.63 -15.38
N GLN A 268 -12.96 7.53 -14.76
CA GLN A 268 -13.36 6.29 -15.44
C GLN A 268 -12.23 5.60 -16.22
N ASP A 269 -10.98 5.99 -16.00
CA ASP A 269 -9.83 5.24 -16.51
C ASP A 269 -9.84 3.82 -15.91
N ARG A 270 -9.42 2.86 -16.73
CA ARG A 270 -9.30 1.47 -16.30
C ARG A 270 -7.89 0.97 -16.58
N LEU A 271 -7.32 0.29 -15.60
CA LEU A 271 -6.01 -0.32 -15.75
C LEU A 271 -6.15 -1.62 -16.51
N THR A 272 -5.29 -1.81 -17.50
CA THR A 272 -5.28 -3.01 -18.35
C THR A 272 -4.06 -3.88 -18.09
N TYR A 273 -4.16 -5.13 -18.47
CA TYR A 273 -3.13 -6.16 -18.24
C TYR A 273 -1.78 -5.84 -18.92
N ASP A 274 -1.74 -4.86 -19.83
CA ASP A 274 -0.50 -4.40 -20.47
C ASP A 274 0.54 -3.92 -19.45
N LEU A 275 0.08 -3.32 -18.33
CA LEU A 275 0.96 -2.93 -17.23
C LEU A 275 1.60 -4.16 -16.59
N VAL A 276 0.83 -5.23 -16.35
CA VAL A 276 1.36 -6.51 -15.83
C VAL A 276 2.36 -7.12 -16.81
N THR A 277 2.07 -7.07 -18.08
CA THR A 277 2.98 -7.56 -19.14
C THR A 277 4.31 -6.82 -19.11
N ALA A 278 4.29 -5.50 -18.95
CA ALA A 278 5.50 -4.68 -18.83
C ALA A 278 6.31 -5.01 -17.57
N LEU A 279 5.63 -5.24 -16.43
CA LEU A 279 6.25 -5.65 -15.17
C LEU A 279 6.94 -7.02 -15.31
N LYS A 280 6.26 -7.99 -15.90
CA LYS A 280 6.81 -9.33 -16.15
C LYS A 280 8.03 -9.27 -17.08
N ALA A 281 7.96 -8.49 -18.16
CA ALA A 281 9.07 -8.31 -19.08
C ALA A 281 10.29 -7.65 -18.40
N TRP A 282 10.07 -6.71 -17.48
CA TRP A 282 11.15 -6.11 -16.69
C TRP A 282 11.78 -7.14 -15.76
N ARG A 283 10.95 -7.92 -15.04
CA ARG A 283 11.40 -8.98 -14.12
C ARG A 283 12.23 -10.04 -14.82
N GLN A 284 11.82 -10.45 -16.03
CA GLN A 284 12.56 -11.39 -16.87
C GLN A 284 13.93 -10.83 -17.23
N ARG A 285 14.03 -9.56 -17.62
CA ARG A 285 15.33 -8.92 -17.96
C ARG A 285 16.25 -8.77 -16.73
N GLU A 286 15.69 -8.37 -15.59
CA GLU A 286 16.45 -8.05 -14.39
C GLU A 286 16.89 -9.29 -13.62
N TYR A 287 16.02 -10.30 -13.52
CA TYR A 287 16.25 -11.47 -12.66
C TYR A 287 16.28 -12.80 -13.41
N GLY A 288 15.96 -12.85 -14.70
CA GLY A 288 15.82 -14.09 -15.46
C GLY A 288 14.63 -14.95 -15.02
N LEU A 289 13.61 -14.34 -14.39
CA LEU A 289 12.45 -15.03 -13.84
C LEU A 289 11.23 -14.78 -14.73
N ASP A 290 10.55 -15.85 -15.12
CA ASP A 290 9.24 -15.78 -15.75
C ASP A 290 8.21 -15.25 -14.72
N GLY A 291 7.20 -14.53 -15.22
CA GLY A 291 6.20 -13.91 -14.37
C GLY A 291 5.12 -14.86 -13.87
#